data_c8dd5b4551c5f118c65fd3b2445f0824
#
_entry.id   c8dd5b4551c5f118c65fd3b2445f0824
#
_cell.length_a   1.000
_cell.length_b   1.000
_cell.length_c   1.000
_cell.angle_alpha   90.00
_cell.angle_beta   90.00
_cell.angle_gamma   90.00
#
_symmetry.space_group_name_H-M   'P 1'
#
loop_
_entity.id
_entity.type
_entity.pdbx_description
1 polymer ?
#
loop_
_entity_poly.entity_id
_entity_poly.type
_entity_poly.pdbx_seq_one_letter_code
_entity_poly.pdbx_strand_id
1 'polypeptide(L)'
;MRRAPLALLAVAALAGCGSSKDKAPNASAIPPAGGTVAVTYPAAGVRFDAPAGWRRETGKPPLVAAVQTGPATIAVWRYPRTEQLPVTHASLKAAKAALVAQILKRDAGFKVELAKLLHVGAKRAIQVLGIGSISGNRRRIRSTHIYTEHAEYVIDAYAPETVFNRVDSSVFEPVLKSLEITKPRV
;
A
#
# COMPACT_ATOMS: atom_id res chain seq x y z
N MET A 1 66.63 36.33 -14.02
CA MET A 1 65.66 36.13 -15.10
C MET A 1 65.39 34.64 -15.24
N ARG A 2 64.31 34.13 -14.66
CA ARG A 2 63.89 32.69 -14.84
C ARG A 2 62.40 32.70 -15.23
N ARG A 3 62.13 32.24 -16.43
CA ARG A 3 60.76 32.09 -16.99
C ARG A 3 60.15 30.79 -16.49
N ALA A 4 58.98 30.87 -15.90
CA ALA A 4 58.14 29.72 -15.51
C ALA A 4 57.22 29.33 -16.70
N PRO A 5 57.00 28.03 -16.97
CA PRO A 5 56.06 27.61 -17.99
C PRO A 5 54.64 27.60 -17.45
N LEU A 6 53.70 28.07 -18.29
CA LEU A 6 52.27 28.03 -18.10
C LEU A 6 51.78 26.61 -18.32
N ALA A 7 51.18 25.99 -17.28
CA ALA A 7 50.49 24.71 -17.40
C ALA A 7 49.04 24.95 -17.82
N LEU A 8 48.66 24.46 -19.00
CA LEU A 8 47.27 24.45 -19.49
C LEU A 8 46.51 23.34 -18.79
N LEU A 9 45.53 23.68 -17.93
CA LEU A 9 44.57 22.72 -17.40
C LEU A 9 43.46 22.52 -18.41
N ALA A 10 43.36 21.31 -18.97
CA ALA A 10 42.21 20.89 -19.78
C ALA A 10 41.09 20.50 -18.85
N VAL A 11 40.00 21.28 -18.88
CA VAL A 11 38.74 20.93 -18.18
C VAL A 11 37.94 20.00 -19.08
N ALA A 12 37.89 18.72 -18.71
CA ALA A 12 36.99 17.74 -19.34
C ALA A 12 35.59 17.95 -18.78
N ALA A 13 34.68 18.51 -19.58
CA ALA A 13 33.27 18.60 -19.27
C ALA A 13 32.63 17.22 -19.44
N LEU A 14 32.36 16.53 -18.33
CA LEU A 14 31.48 15.34 -18.29
C LEU A 14 30.01 15.78 -18.35
N ALA A 15 29.50 15.93 -19.58
CA ALA A 15 28.06 16.06 -19.83
C ALA A 15 27.43 14.67 -19.74
N GLY A 16 27.12 14.24 -18.51
CA GLY A 16 26.37 13.02 -18.21
C GLY A 16 24.92 13.35 -17.85
N CYS A 17 24.13 13.93 -18.75
CA CYS A 17 22.67 14.00 -18.59
C CYS A 17 22.04 12.68 -19.06
N GLY A 18 22.12 11.65 -18.22
CA GLY A 18 21.27 10.49 -18.32
C GLY A 18 19.93 10.78 -17.68
N SER A 19 19.01 11.48 -18.36
CA SER A 19 17.62 11.48 -17.96
C SER A 19 17.05 10.11 -18.26
N SER A 20 17.02 9.23 -17.26
CA SER A 20 16.20 8.02 -17.28
C SER A 20 14.74 8.50 -17.33
N LYS A 21 14.18 8.60 -18.55
CA LYS A 21 12.74 8.72 -18.72
C LYS A 21 12.13 7.47 -18.09
N ASP A 22 11.49 7.63 -16.93
CA ASP A 22 10.71 6.56 -16.32
C ASP A 22 9.73 6.07 -17.38
N LYS A 23 10.00 4.87 -17.91
CA LYS A 23 9.06 4.22 -18.83
C LYS A 23 7.75 4.05 -18.09
N ALA A 24 6.66 4.52 -18.71
CA ALA A 24 5.33 4.30 -18.19
C ALA A 24 5.17 2.82 -17.79
N PRO A 25 4.60 2.52 -16.60
CA PRO A 25 4.49 1.16 -16.10
C PRO A 25 3.78 0.29 -17.14
N ASN A 26 4.48 -0.73 -17.64
CA ASN A 26 3.89 -1.65 -18.60
C ASN A 26 2.80 -2.47 -17.90
N ALA A 27 1.57 -2.41 -18.39
CA ALA A 27 0.46 -3.21 -17.90
C ALA A 27 0.76 -4.71 -17.88
N SER A 28 1.62 -5.18 -18.78
CA SER A 28 2.12 -6.56 -18.84
C SER A 28 3.14 -6.90 -17.72
N ALA A 29 3.67 -5.91 -17.01
CA ALA A 29 4.61 -6.13 -15.90
C ALA A 29 3.94 -6.69 -14.63
N ILE A 30 2.61 -6.81 -14.61
CA ILE A 30 1.86 -7.45 -13.53
C ILE A 30 1.28 -8.76 -14.09
N PRO A 31 1.98 -9.89 -13.91
CA PRO A 31 1.48 -11.17 -14.38
C PRO A 31 0.17 -11.51 -13.64
N PRO A 32 -0.76 -12.22 -14.30
CA PRO A 32 -1.89 -12.80 -13.60
C PRO A 32 -1.39 -13.66 -12.44
N ALA A 33 -2.09 -13.66 -11.32
CA ALA A 33 -1.77 -14.57 -10.23
C ALA A 33 -1.99 -16.02 -10.74
N GLY A 34 -0.92 -16.82 -10.79
CA GLY A 34 -0.96 -18.24 -11.18
C GLY A 34 -1.52 -19.14 -10.06
N GLY A 35 -2.43 -18.61 -9.23
CA GLY A 35 -2.98 -19.24 -8.04
C GLY A 35 -2.68 -18.45 -6.78
N THR A 36 -2.92 -19.06 -5.62
CA THR A 36 -2.69 -18.45 -4.30
C THR A 36 -1.86 -19.36 -3.40
N VAL A 37 -1.20 -18.76 -2.43
CA VAL A 37 -0.44 -19.43 -1.37
C VAL A 37 -0.89 -18.85 -0.03
N ALA A 38 -1.37 -19.70 0.87
CA ALA A 38 -1.73 -19.30 2.21
C ALA A 38 -0.49 -18.79 2.97
N VAL A 39 -0.57 -17.59 3.52
CA VAL A 39 0.47 -16.98 4.34
C VAL A 39 -0.08 -16.63 5.70
N THR A 40 0.75 -16.82 6.74
CA THR A 40 0.34 -16.59 8.14
C THR A 40 1.41 -15.77 8.85
N TYR A 41 0.96 -14.80 9.62
CA TYR A 41 1.77 -13.94 10.48
C TYR A 41 1.24 -14.04 11.92
N PRO A 42 1.63 -15.10 12.67
CA PRO A 42 1.02 -15.42 13.97
C PRO A 42 1.17 -14.31 15.00
N ALA A 43 2.32 -13.67 15.06
CA ALA A 43 2.59 -12.55 15.98
C ALA A 43 1.69 -11.33 15.74
N ALA A 44 1.13 -11.19 14.53
CA ALA A 44 0.15 -10.16 14.21
C ALA A 44 -1.30 -10.67 14.22
N GLY A 45 -1.50 -12.00 14.29
CA GLY A 45 -2.80 -12.62 14.17
C GLY A 45 -3.43 -12.48 12.78
N VAL A 46 -2.61 -12.53 11.72
CA VAL A 46 -3.05 -12.32 10.33
C VAL A 46 -2.78 -13.56 9.49
N ARG A 47 -3.76 -13.97 8.71
CA ARG A 47 -3.64 -14.97 7.64
C ARG A 47 -4.39 -14.50 6.41
N PHE A 48 -3.86 -14.78 5.23
CA PHE A 48 -4.55 -14.54 3.95
C PHE A 48 -3.93 -15.39 2.84
N ASP A 49 -4.61 -15.49 1.71
CA ASP A 49 -4.12 -16.16 0.52
C ASP A 49 -3.42 -15.14 -0.39
N ALA A 50 -2.09 -15.15 -0.37
CA ALA A 50 -1.28 -14.29 -1.20
C ALA A 50 -1.22 -14.80 -2.65
N PRO A 51 -1.15 -13.92 -3.67
CA PRO A 51 -0.96 -14.35 -5.05
C PRO A 51 0.36 -15.11 -5.21
N ALA A 52 0.30 -16.27 -5.85
CA ALA A 52 1.49 -17.06 -6.16
C ALA A 52 2.42 -16.27 -7.11
N GLY A 53 3.73 -16.39 -6.87
CA GLY A 53 4.75 -15.69 -7.68
C GLY A 53 4.98 -14.24 -7.29
N TRP A 54 4.16 -13.64 -6.42
CA TRP A 54 4.46 -12.31 -5.89
C TRP A 54 5.50 -12.38 -4.77
N ARG A 55 6.42 -11.42 -4.73
CA ARG A 55 7.41 -11.30 -3.66
C ARG A 55 6.72 -10.97 -2.35
N ARG A 56 7.07 -11.70 -1.28
CA ARG A 56 6.54 -11.54 0.06
C ARG A 56 7.63 -11.12 1.00
N GLU A 57 7.37 -10.09 1.80
CA GLU A 57 8.29 -9.59 2.81
C GLU A 57 7.56 -9.49 4.14
N THR A 58 8.19 -9.98 5.19
CA THR A 58 7.75 -9.71 6.57
C THR A 58 8.26 -8.33 6.95
N GLY A 59 7.36 -7.47 7.41
CA GLY A 59 7.70 -6.11 7.82
C GLY A 59 8.22 -6.02 9.26
N LYS A 60 8.65 -4.83 9.62
CA LYS A 60 8.86 -4.43 11.02
C LYS A 60 7.64 -3.64 11.50
N PRO A 61 7.19 -3.82 12.75
CA PRO A 61 6.04 -3.06 13.27
C PRO A 61 6.14 -1.55 12.96
N PRO A 62 5.04 -0.92 12.54
CA PRO A 62 3.68 -1.45 12.42
C PRO A 62 3.38 -2.25 11.14
N LEU A 63 4.30 -2.35 10.18
CA LEU A 63 4.15 -3.18 8.97
C LEU A 63 4.23 -4.66 9.37
N VAL A 64 3.18 -5.43 9.01
CA VAL A 64 3.14 -6.88 9.18
C VAL A 64 3.77 -7.58 7.99
N ALA A 65 3.32 -7.20 6.81
CA ALA A 65 3.75 -7.83 5.56
C ALA A 65 3.58 -6.88 4.36
N ALA A 66 4.43 -7.09 3.35
CA ALA A 66 4.22 -6.56 2.01
C ALA A 66 4.25 -7.70 0.99
N VAL A 67 3.32 -7.68 0.05
CA VAL A 67 3.21 -8.62 -1.07
C VAL A 67 3.19 -7.82 -2.35
N GLN A 68 4.16 -8.02 -3.25
CA GLN A 68 4.33 -7.12 -4.38
C GLN A 68 4.85 -7.80 -5.64
N THR A 69 4.46 -7.24 -6.79
CA THR A 69 5.04 -7.57 -8.10
C THR A 69 5.01 -6.34 -9.00
N GLY A 70 6.16 -6.00 -9.59
CA GLY A 70 6.28 -4.77 -10.38
C GLY A 70 5.75 -3.56 -9.59
N PRO A 71 4.85 -2.76 -10.17
CA PRO A 71 4.30 -1.56 -9.53
C PRO A 71 3.07 -1.82 -8.64
N ALA A 72 2.63 -3.08 -8.47
CA ALA A 72 1.48 -3.45 -7.64
C ALA A 72 1.94 -3.96 -6.26
N THR A 73 1.28 -3.50 -5.21
CA THR A 73 1.62 -3.85 -3.83
C THR A 73 0.38 -4.02 -2.99
N ILE A 74 0.44 -4.97 -2.06
CA ILE A 74 -0.46 -5.11 -0.92
C ILE A 74 0.40 -4.98 0.33
N ALA A 75 0.12 -4.00 1.16
CA ALA A 75 0.77 -3.80 2.45
C ALA A 75 -0.24 -4.02 3.57
N VAL A 76 0.12 -4.82 4.56
CA VAL A 76 -0.69 -5.12 5.73
C VAL A 76 -0.03 -4.50 6.95
N TRP A 77 -0.76 -3.63 7.62
CA TRP A 77 -0.33 -2.91 8.80
C TRP A 77 -1.15 -3.31 10.01
N ARG A 78 -0.56 -3.25 11.20
CA ARG A 78 -1.24 -3.43 12.49
C ARG A 78 -0.86 -2.32 13.43
N TYR A 79 -1.83 -1.50 13.80
CA TYR A 79 -1.66 -0.41 14.76
C TYR A 79 -2.36 -0.79 16.06
N PRO A 80 -1.70 -0.68 17.23
CA PRO A 80 -2.38 -0.81 18.52
C PRO A 80 -3.49 0.23 18.65
N ARG A 81 -4.58 -0.14 19.31
CA ARG A 81 -5.72 0.74 19.59
C ARG A 81 -6.04 0.70 21.07
N THR A 82 -6.41 1.86 21.59
CA THR A 82 -6.98 2.05 22.94
C THR A 82 -8.37 2.67 22.89
N GLU A 83 -8.78 3.22 21.73
CA GLU A 83 -10.09 3.83 21.55
C GLU A 83 -11.19 2.78 21.46
N GLN A 84 -12.37 3.13 21.93
CA GLN A 84 -13.55 2.27 21.81
C GLN A 84 -13.84 1.91 20.35
N LEU A 85 -14.30 0.66 20.15
CA LEU A 85 -14.74 0.22 18.83
C LEU A 85 -15.95 1.03 18.36
N PRO A 86 -15.98 1.44 17.11
CA PRO A 86 -17.18 2.03 16.51
C PRO A 86 -18.22 0.93 16.26
N VAL A 87 -19.09 0.68 17.25
CA VAL A 87 -20.05 -0.45 17.20
C VAL A 87 -21.41 -0.07 16.65
N THR A 88 -21.78 1.22 16.67
CA THR A 88 -23.06 1.70 16.13
C THR A 88 -22.89 2.21 14.70
N HIS A 89 -23.99 2.31 13.95
CA HIS A 89 -23.97 2.92 12.62
C HIS A 89 -23.48 4.38 12.68
N ALA A 90 -23.91 5.13 13.69
CA ALA A 90 -23.50 6.52 13.88
C ALA A 90 -21.98 6.64 14.16
N SER A 91 -21.44 5.82 15.06
CA SER A 91 -19.99 5.83 15.37
C SER A 91 -19.15 5.37 14.18
N LEU A 92 -19.60 4.41 13.39
CA LEU A 92 -18.93 4.00 12.15
C LEU A 92 -18.96 5.10 11.08
N LYS A 93 -20.09 5.81 10.95
CA LYS A 93 -20.21 6.95 10.04
C LYS A 93 -19.25 8.08 10.44
N ALA A 94 -19.16 8.38 11.74
CA ALA A 94 -18.23 9.35 12.29
C ALA A 94 -16.76 8.93 12.06
N ALA A 95 -16.42 7.66 12.34
CA ALA A 95 -15.09 7.11 12.10
C ALA A 95 -14.70 7.19 10.60
N LYS A 96 -15.65 6.90 9.69
CA LYS A 96 -15.42 7.05 8.25
C LYS A 96 -15.11 8.50 7.86
N ALA A 97 -15.87 9.46 8.38
CA ALA A 97 -15.63 10.87 8.10
C ALA A 97 -14.26 11.34 8.64
N ALA A 98 -13.92 10.93 9.86
CA ALA A 98 -12.62 11.21 10.47
C ALA A 98 -11.46 10.61 9.68
N LEU A 99 -11.59 9.36 9.23
CA LEU A 99 -10.58 8.69 8.40
C LEU A 99 -10.33 9.45 7.09
N VAL A 100 -11.40 9.82 6.38
CA VAL A 100 -11.29 10.61 5.15
C VAL A 100 -10.60 11.94 5.40
N ALA A 101 -10.97 12.64 6.48
CA ALA A 101 -10.34 13.91 6.85
C ALA A 101 -8.83 13.74 7.16
N GLN A 102 -8.45 12.66 7.84
CA GLN A 102 -7.04 12.35 8.13
C GLN A 102 -6.25 12.04 6.84
N ILE A 103 -6.83 11.30 5.91
CA ILE A 103 -6.21 11.01 4.60
C ILE A 103 -5.93 12.32 3.86
N LEU A 104 -6.92 13.20 3.75
CA LEU A 104 -6.79 14.49 3.06
C LEU A 104 -5.82 15.44 3.77
N LYS A 105 -5.73 15.38 5.12
CA LYS A 105 -4.74 16.14 5.87
C LYS A 105 -3.31 15.67 5.60
N ARG A 106 -3.11 14.34 5.47
CA ARG A 106 -1.80 13.74 5.20
C ARG A 106 -1.35 13.95 3.76
N ASP A 107 -2.28 13.84 2.82
CA ASP A 107 -2.05 14.02 1.39
C ASP A 107 -3.17 14.90 0.81
N ALA A 108 -2.89 16.21 0.72
CA ALA A 108 -3.85 17.18 0.19
C ALA A 108 -4.16 16.95 -1.31
N GLY A 109 -3.29 16.22 -2.03
CA GLY A 109 -3.51 15.80 -3.42
C GLY A 109 -4.33 14.52 -3.56
N PHE A 110 -4.69 13.86 -2.46
CA PHE A 110 -5.46 12.62 -2.52
C PHE A 110 -6.89 12.88 -2.99
N LYS A 111 -7.28 12.23 -4.08
CA LYS A 111 -8.63 12.29 -4.62
C LYS A 111 -9.42 11.07 -4.13
N VAL A 112 -10.35 11.29 -3.18
CA VAL A 112 -11.27 10.24 -2.72
C VAL A 112 -12.29 9.98 -3.83
N GLU A 113 -12.40 8.71 -4.26
CA GLU A 113 -13.39 8.25 -5.24
C GLU A 113 -14.57 7.57 -4.56
N LEU A 114 -14.29 6.82 -3.49
CA LEU A 114 -15.31 6.10 -2.72
C LEU A 114 -14.84 5.96 -1.27
N ALA A 115 -15.77 6.15 -0.33
CA ALA A 115 -15.58 5.77 1.07
C ALA A 115 -16.83 5.03 1.56
N LYS A 116 -16.68 3.77 1.96
CA LYS A 116 -17.80 2.91 2.36
C LYS A 116 -17.54 2.13 3.63
N LEU A 117 -18.63 1.74 4.30
CA LEU A 117 -18.62 0.76 5.38
C LEU A 117 -18.77 -0.64 4.78
N LEU A 118 -18.05 -1.61 5.33
CA LEU A 118 -18.14 -3.01 4.91
C LEU A 118 -17.79 -3.95 6.08
N HIS A 119 -17.84 -5.24 5.83
CA HIS A 119 -17.31 -6.26 6.73
C HIS A 119 -16.19 -7.02 6.01
N VAL A 120 -15.16 -7.39 6.79
CA VAL A 120 -14.12 -8.35 6.39
C VAL A 120 -14.22 -9.52 7.38
N GLY A 121 -14.74 -10.64 6.91
CA GLY A 121 -15.26 -11.68 7.81
C GLY A 121 -16.33 -11.10 8.73
N ALA A 122 -16.23 -11.36 10.03
CA ALA A 122 -17.15 -10.80 11.05
C ALA A 122 -16.74 -9.39 11.55
N LYS A 123 -15.64 -8.82 11.06
CA LYS A 123 -15.11 -7.55 11.54
C LYS A 123 -15.68 -6.38 10.74
N ARG A 124 -16.01 -5.29 11.45
CA ARG A 124 -16.40 -4.03 10.80
C ARG A 124 -15.19 -3.34 10.21
N ALA A 125 -15.38 -2.76 9.04
CA ALA A 125 -14.30 -2.10 8.31
C ALA A 125 -14.80 -0.84 7.60
N ILE A 126 -13.86 0.06 7.33
CA ILE A 126 -14.02 1.22 6.46
C ILE A 126 -13.07 1.04 5.29
N GLN A 127 -13.58 1.21 4.09
CA GLN A 127 -12.75 1.18 2.88
C GLN A 127 -12.80 2.52 2.19
N VAL A 128 -11.62 3.02 1.83
CA VAL A 128 -11.45 4.21 1.01
C VAL A 128 -10.75 3.80 -0.28
N LEU A 129 -11.34 4.17 -1.41
CA LEU A 129 -10.73 4.06 -2.74
C LEU A 129 -10.43 5.47 -3.23
N GLY A 130 -9.27 5.66 -3.80
CA GLY A 130 -8.90 6.97 -4.33
C GLY A 130 -7.56 6.97 -5.04
N ILE A 131 -7.14 8.14 -5.45
CA ILE A 131 -5.89 8.37 -6.17
C ILE A 131 -5.02 9.28 -5.32
N GLY A 132 -3.80 8.85 -5.05
CA GLY A 132 -2.81 9.58 -4.28
C GLY A 132 -1.40 9.32 -4.74
N SER A 133 -0.41 9.79 -3.98
CA SER A 133 1.01 9.61 -4.27
C SER A 133 1.63 8.61 -3.30
N ILE A 134 2.30 7.58 -3.84
CA ILE A 134 3.13 6.65 -3.07
C ILE A 134 4.58 6.80 -3.57
N SER A 135 5.47 7.25 -2.69
CA SER A 135 6.89 7.51 -3.04
C SER A 135 7.04 8.37 -4.30
N GLY A 136 6.27 9.46 -4.40
CA GLY A 136 6.26 10.37 -5.53
C GLY A 136 5.55 9.88 -6.79
N ASN A 137 5.06 8.64 -6.80
CA ASN A 137 4.37 8.06 -7.95
C ASN A 137 2.85 8.07 -7.74
N ARG A 138 2.12 8.52 -8.76
CA ARG A 138 0.67 8.50 -8.75
C ARG A 138 0.14 7.08 -8.79
N ARG A 139 -0.74 6.74 -7.84
CA ARG A 139 -1.31 5.39 -7.66
C ARG A 139 -2.80 5.47 -7.37
N ARG A 140 -3.55 4.49 -7.83
CA ARG A 140 -4.88 4.23 -7.31
C ARG A 140 -4.75 3.27 -6.14
N ILE A 141 -5.44 3.57 -5.04
CA ILE A 141 -5.22 2.97 -3.72
C ILE A 141 -6.57 2.51 -3.19
N ARG A 142 -6.65 1.25 -2.77
CA ARG A 142 -7.72 0.70 -1.94
C ARG A 142 -7.16 0.53 -0.54
N SER A 143 -7.57 1.38 0.39
CA SER A 143 -7.20 1.30 1.80
C SER A 143 -8.40 0.75 2.58
N THR A 144 -8.22 -0.36 3.29
CA THR A 144 -9.25 -1.02 4.09
C THR A 144 -8.82 -1.07 5.54
N HIS A 145 -9.55 -0.36 6.39
CA HIS A 145 -9.33 -0.23 7.83
C HIS A 145 -10.27 -1.14 8.58
N ILE A 146 -9.75 -2.16 9.24
CA ILE A 146 -10.49 -3.20 9.95
C ILE A 146 -10.27 -3.02 11.44
N TYR A 147 -11.36 -2.86 12.18
CA TYR A 147 -11.31 -2.56 13.61
C TYR A 147 -11.50 -3.81 14.46
N THR A 148 -10.58 -4.00 15.40
CA THR A 148 -10.67 -5.00 16.45
C THR A 148 -10.52 -4.31 17.83
N GLU A 149 -10.77 -5.03 18.91
CA GLU A 149 -10.74 -4.48 20.27
C GLU A 149 -9.39 -3.83 20.62
N HIS A 150 -8.28 -4.43 20.17
CA HIS A 150 -6.94 -4.00 20.57
C HIS A 150 -6.06 -3.52 19.40
N ALA A 151 -6.59 -3.54 18.18
CA ALA A 151 -5.82 -3.12 17.01
C ALA A 151 -6.71 -2.66 15.86
N GLU A 152 -6.14 -1.79 15.05
CA GLU A 152 -6.60 -1.48 13.71
C GLU A 152 -5.66 -2.17 12.72
N TYR A 153 -6.24 -2.94 11.80
CA TYR A 153 -5.51 -3.50 10.67
C TYR A 153 -5.81 -2.68 9.43
N VAL A 154 -4.76 -2.23 8.77
CA VAL A 154 -4.90 -1.47 7.52
C VAL A 154 -4.32 -2.32 6.40
N ILE A 155 -5.13 -2.54 5.36
CA ILE A 155 -4.70 -3.22 4.15
C ILE A 155 -4.71 -2.20 3.03
N ASP A 156 -3.51 -1.76 2.63
CA ASP A 156 -3.31 -0.85 1.52
C ASP A 156 -2.93 -1.66 0.27
N ALA A 157 -3.81 -1.66 -0.72
CA ALA A 157 -3.58 -2.28 -2.01
C ALA A 157 -3.52 -1.19 -3.08
N TYR A 158 -2.41 -1.10 -3.81
CA TYR A 158 -2.22 -0.04 -4.79
C TYR A 158 -1.47 -0.49 -6.03
N ALA A 159 -1.79 0.16 -7.14
CA ALA A 159 -1.17 -0.04 -8.43
C ALA A 159 -1.28 1.24 -9.28
N PRO A 160 -0.56 1.36 -10.42
CA PRO A 160 -0.82 2.40 -11.41
C PRO A 160 -2.28 2.42 -11.84
N GLU A 161 -2.84 3.61 -12.05
CA GLU A 161 -4.26 3.78 -12.41
C GLU A 161 -4.68 2.93 -13.63
N THR A 162 -3.80 2.85 -14.63
CA THR A 162 -4.05 2.14 -15.90
C THR A 162 -4.26 0.63 -15.75
N VAL A 163 -3.74 0.03 -14.68
CA VAL A 163 -3.82 -1.42 -14.44
C VAL A 163 -4.61 -1.78 -13.18
N PHE A 164 -4.94 -0.77 -12.37
CA PHE A 164 -5.55 -0.97 -11.06
C PHE A 164 -6.81 -1.83 -11.11
N ASN A 165 -7.78 -1.51 -11.97
CA ASN A 165 -9.06 -2.23 -12.00
C ASN A 165 -8.87 -3.72 -12.27
N ARG A 166 -7.96 -4.09 -13.17
CA ARG A 166 -7.64 -5.49 -13.45
C ARG A 166 -7.01 -6.17 -12.24
N VAL A 167 -6.01 -5.53 -11.62
CA VAL A 167 -5.31 -6.09 -10.45
C VAL A 167 -6.24 -6.15 -9.24
N ASP A 168 -7.08 -5.15 -9.08
CA ASP A 168 -8.05 -5.05 -7.99
C ASP A 168 -9.01 -6.24 -8.01
N SER A 169 -9.66 -6.49 -9.16
CA SER A 169 -10.63 -7.58 -9.30
C SER A 169 -9.98 -8.98 -9.26
N SER A 170 -8.78 -9.13 -9.82
CA SER A 170 -8.13 -10.46 -9.93
C SER A 170 -7.23 -10.80 -8.73
N VAL A 171 -6.80 -9.81 -7.93
CA VAL A 171 -5.84 -10.01 -6.84
C VAL A 171 -6.28 -9.35 -5.54
N PHE A 172 -6.50 -8.02 -5.52
CA PHE A 172 -6.68 -7.29 -4.27
C PHE A 172 -7.98 -7.67 -3.55
N GLU A 173 -9.09 -7.79 -4.27
CA GLU A 173 -10.36 -8.26 -3.70
C GLU A 173 -10.30 -9.73 -3.23
N PRO A 174 -9.76 -10.69 -3.98
CA PRO A 174 -9.53 -12.05 -3.50
C PRO A 174 -8.69 -12.11 -2.22
N VAL A 175 -7.58 -11.37 -2.14
CA VAL A 175 -6.75 -11.30 -0.93
C VAL A 175 -7.55 -10.76 0.25
N LEU A 176 -8.30 -9.67 0.05
CA LEU A 176 -9.13 -9.11 1.12
C LEU A 176 -10.23 -10.07 1.57
N LYS A 177 -10.82 -10.84 0.65
CA LYS A 177 -11.85 -11.86 0.96
C LYS A 177 -11.30 -13.03 1.75
N SER A 178 -10.04 -13.42 1.51
CA SER A 178 -9.36 -14.51 2.23
C SER A 178 -8.76 -14.09 3.57
N LEU A 179 -8.81 -12.78 3.90
CA LEU A 179 -8.18 -12.25 5.10
C LEU A 179 -8.89 -12.72 6.38
N GLU A 180 -8.13 -13.37 7.23
CA GLU A 180 -8.52 -13.77 8.57
C GLU A 180 -7.71 -13.00 9.61
N ILE A 181 -8.41 -12.42 10.59
CA ILE A 181 -7.79 -11.74 11.72
C ILE A 181 -8.18 -12.49 12.99
N THR A 182 -7.18 -13.04 13.65
CA THR A 182 -7.28 -13.80 14.89
C THR A 182 -6.56 -13.10 16.03
N LYS A 183 -6.61 -13.67 17.23
CA LYS A 183 -5.77 -13.20 18.34
C LYS A 183 -4.29 -13.45 18.01
N PRO A 184 -3.40 -12.43 18.16
CA PRO A 184 -1.96 -12.63 18.04
C PRO A 184 -1.46 -13.73 18.96
N ARG A 185 -0.50 -14.52 18.48
CA ARG A 185 0.19 -15.55 19.25
C ARG A 185 1.63 -15.11 19.44
N VAL A 186 2.04 -15.01 20.69
CA VAL A 186 3.43 -14.75 21.10
C VAL A 186 4.20 -16.06 21.11
#